data_25391517607f0a0ff6b6932cc03c72ed
#
_entry.id   25391517607f0a0ff6b6932cc03c72ed
#
_cell.length_a   1.000
_cell.length_b   1.000
_cell.length_c   1.000
_cell.angle_alpha   90.00
_cell.angle_beta   90.00
_cell.angle_gamma   90.00
#
_symmetry.space_group_name_H-M   'P 1'
#
loop_
_entity.id
_entity.type
_entity.pdbx_description
1 polymer ?
#
loop_
_entity_poly.entity_id
_entity_poly.type
_entity_poly.pdbx_seq_one_letter_code
_entity_poly.pdbx_strand_id
1 'polypeptide(L)'
;MVCDVEKCTGCHACFLACKDEYVGSAHLPWTEAQGENQQWLRVQEVEYGTDDKVKVDYIPMLCQHCSNPPCGRGAPEGAVYTRDDGVVVFDPEKSKGIKSIVRNCPYHVVFWNEEKQIPQKCTMCAHMLDNGDMTTRCVECCPTGAKVFGDIDDPNSAISKLIAEKGDRLEIYKPEFTTNPSVKYISLPKPFISGELVYAEAQGEPPVGIKITLTCKECGETIDGVSDFMGDFEFKSLKKNTDYILSIEAPGYAPIERKVHTNVSKNLGVIELCR
;
A
#
# COMPACT_ATOMS: atom_id res chain seq x y z
N MET A 1 -5.29 2.52 -11.84
CA MET A 1 -5.34 3.37 -10.61
C MET A 1 -4.00 3.30 -9.90
N VAL A 2 -3.52 4.43 -9.36
CA VAL A 2 -2.35 4.50 -8.47
C VAL A 2 -2.80 5.04 -7.12
N CYS A 3 -2.37 4.40 -6.02
CA CYS A 3 -2.61 4.84 -4.65
C CYS A 3 -1.27 5.23 -4.00
N ASP A 4 -1.11 6.49 -3.63
CA ASP A 4 0.07 7.01 -2.92
C ASP A 4 -0.20 6.94 -1.40
N VAL A 5 0.44 5.98 -0.74
CA VAL A 5 0.25 5.71 0.71
C VAL A 5 0.80 6.87 1.55
N GLU A 6 1.88 7.50 1.11
CA GLU A 6 2.48 8.65 1.81
C GLU A 6 1.54 9.86 1.88
N LYS A 7 0.65 10.02 0.88
CA LYS A 7 -0.36 11.07 0.86
C LYS A 7 -1.66 10.68 1.57
N CYS A 8 -1.87 9.41 1.87
CA CYS A 8 -3.10 8.93 2.49
C CYS A 8 -3.12 9.26 3.99
N THR A 9 -4.09 10.06 4.43
CA THR A 9 -4.23 10.46 5.84
C THR A 9 -5.23 9.61 6.62
N GLY A 10 -5.75 8.53 6.04
CA GLY A 10 -6.73 7.68 6.72
C GLY A 10 -8.12 8.32 6.92
N CYS A 11 -8.46 9.39 6.21
CA CYS A 11 -9.69 10.16 6.44
C CYS A 11 -10.99 9.42 6.10
N HIS A 12 -10.93 8.25 5.46
CA HIS A 12 -12.07 7.42 5.03
C HIS A 12 -13.07 8.07 4.05
N ALA A 13 -12.84 9.29 3.55
CA ALA A 13 -13.74 9.94 2.59
C ALA A 13 -14.04 9.04 1.37
N CYS A 14 -13.03 8.34 0.85
CA CYS A 14 -13.18 7.43 -0.28
C CYS A 14 -14.04 6.19 0.03
N PHE A 15 -14.02 5.70 1.26
CA PHE A 15 -14.90 4.65 1.73
C PHE A 15 -16.35 5.14 1.75
N LEU A 16 -16.60 6.30 2.35
CA LEU A 16 -17.93 6.89 2.42
C LEU A 16 -18.50 7.18 1.03
N ALA A 17 -17.72 7.80 0.14
CA ALA A 17 -18.14 8.08 -1.23
C ALA A 17 -18.47 6.80 -2.02
N CYS A 18 -17.72 5.72 -1.83
CA CYS A 18 -18.02 4.42 -2.44
C CYS A 18 -19.34 3.82 -1.87
N LYS A 19 -19.58 3.99 -0.56
CA LYS A 19 -20.83 3.56 0.06
C LYS A 19 -22.02 4.36 -0.47
N ASP A 20 -21.90 5.68 -0.50
CA ASP A 20 -22.94 6.59 -0.97
C ASP A 20 -23.34 6.29 -2.42
N GLU A 21 -22.37 5.99 -3.28
CA GLU A 21 -22.61 5.67 -4.68
C GLU A 21 -23.38 4.38 -4.88
N TYR A 22 -23.14 3.35 -4.03
CA TYR A 22 -23.61 1.99 -4.32
C TYR A 22 -24.64 1.45 -3.32
N VAL A 23 -24.72 1.92 -2.09
CA VAL A 23 -25.74 1.44 -1.13
C VAL A 23 -27.11 1.96 -1.51
N GLY A 24 -28.06 1.05 -1.70
CA GLY A 24 -29.40 1.38 -2.15
C GLY A 24 -29.55 1.71 -3.63
N SER A 25 -28.44 1.72 -4.39
CA SER A 25 -28.41 2.05 -5.82
C SER A 25 -27.79 0.91 -6.61
N ALA A 26 -28.54 0.34 -7.57
CA ALA A 26 -28.03 -0.63 -8.54
C ALA A 26 -27.51 0.11 -9.78
N HIS A 27 -26.37 -0.33 -10.30
CA HIS A 27 -25.76 0.19 -11.52
C HIS A 27 -25.62 -0.93 -12.54
N LEU A 28 -26.78 -1.42 -13.00
CA LEU A 28 -26.84 -2.47 -14.01
C LEU A 28 -26.30 -1.97 -15.37
N PRO A 29 -25.67 -2.81 -16.17
CA PRO A 29 -25.44 -4.26 -15.99
C PRO A 29 -24.23 -4.62 -15.10
N TRP A 30 -23.54 -3.63 -14.53
CA TRP A 30 -22.23 -3.83 -13.86
C TRP A 30 -22.38 -4.39 -12.45
N THR A 31 -23.39 -3.98 -11.71
CA THR A 31 -23.59 -4.47 -10.35
C THR A 31 -25.01 -4.14 -9.83
N GLU A 32 -25.53 -5.01 -8.99
CA GLU A 32 -26.62 -4.72 -8.09
C GLU A 32 -26.15 -3.79 -6.96
N ALA A 33 -27.10 -3.23 -6.21
CA ALA A 33 -26.78 -2.40 -5.05
C ALA A 33 -25.85 -3.14 -4.06
N GLN A 34 -24.89 -2.42 -3.51
CA GLN A 34 -23.95 -2.96 -2.52
C GLN A 34 -24.70 -3.39 -1.25
N GLY A 35 -24.38 -4.56 -0.73
CA GLY A 35 -24.87 -4.98 0.58
C GLY A 35 -24.35 -4.09 1.71
N GLU A 36 -25.17 -3.83 2.73
CA GLU A 36 -24.83 -2.90 3.83
C GLU A 36 -23.52 -3.24 4.54
N ASN A 37 -23.25 -4.52 4.76
CA ASN A 37 -22.07 -5.01 5.48
C ASN A 37 -20.82 -5.16 4.60
N GLN A 38 -20.87 -4.71 3.35
CA GLN A 38 -19.74 -4.81 2.42
C GLN A 38 -18.90 -3.54 2.43
N GLN A 39 -17.62 -3.69 2.11
CA GLN A 39 -16.64 -2.61 2.04
C GLN A 39 -15.81 -2.77 0.77
N TRP A 40 -16.35 -2.38 -0.40
CA TRP A 40 -15.65 -2.53 -1.68
C TRP A 40 -14.38 -1.72 -1.79
N LEU A 41 -14.32 -0.63 -1.03
CA LEU A 41 -13.11 0.11 -0.73
C LEU A 41 -13.04 0.30 0.78
N ARG A 42 -11.89 -0.01 1.37
CA ARG A 42 -11.59 0.29 2.78
C ARG A 42 -10.21 0.91 2.89
N VAL A 43 -9.96 1.63 3.96
CA VAL A 43 -8.62 2.10 4.32
C VAL A 43 -8.10 1.16 5.41
N GLN A 44 -7.04 0.45 5.10
CA GLN A 44 -6.37 -0.43 6.04
C GLN A 44 -5.32 0.36 6.80
N GLU A 45 -5.45 0.43 8.10
CA GLU A 45 -4.42 0.93 9.00
C GLU A 45 -3.36 -0.13 9.23
N VAL A 46 -2.09 0.25 9.10
CA VAL A 46 -0.94 -0.61 9.30
C VAL A 46 0.01 0.07 10.26
N GLU A 47 0.06 -0.45 11.47
CA GLU A 47 1.05 -0.07 12.47
C GLU A 47 2.33 -0.89 12.28
N TYR A 48 3.47 -0.23 12.34
CA TYR A 48 4.77 -0.89 12.27
C TYR A 48 5.85 -0.11 13.03
N GLY A 49 6.75 -0.84 13.64
CA GLY A 49 7.75 -0.31 14.54
C GLY A 49 7.76 -1.08 15.86
N THR A 50 8.60 -0.68 16.78
CA THR A 50 8.74 -1.27 18.11
C THR A 50 8.96 -0.18 19.14
N ASP A 51 8.61 -0.48 20.37
CA ASP A 51 8.80 0.35 21.55
C ASP A 51 8.15 1.75 21.40
N ASP A 52 8.93 2.80 21.52
CA ASP A 52 8.50 4.20 21.43
C ASP A 52 8.54 4.80 20.02
N LYS A 53 8.99 4.00 19.01
CA LYS A 53 9.04 4.43 17.61
C LYS A 53 8.07 3.62 16.74
N VAL A 54 6.80 4.03 16.76
CA VAL A 54 5.72 3.41 15.96
C VAL A 54 5.32 4.34 14.84
N LYS A 55 5.09 3.78 13.64
CA LYS A 55 4.52 4.48 12.49
C LYS A 55 3.19 3.85 12.12
N VAL A 56 2.31 4.68 11.58
CA VAL A 56 1.01 4.25 11.07
C VAL A 56 0.86 4.72 9.65
N ASP A 57 0.65 3.79 8.74
CA ASP A 57 0.33 4.09 7.35
C ASP A 57 -1.09 3.62 7.02
N TYR A 58 -1.72 4.31 6.08
CA TYR A 58 -3.09 4.06 5.66
C TYR A 58 -3.10 3.58 4.21
N ILE A 59 -3.46 2.32 3.98
CA ILE A 59 -3.46 1.71 2.65
C ILE A 59 -4.90 1.65 2.12
N PRO A 60 -5.25 2.39 1.05
CA PRO A 60 -6.54 2.22 0.38
C PRO A 60 -6.62 0.83 -0.28
N MET A 61 -7.50 -0.02 0.24
CA MET A 61 -7.69 -1.40 -0.23
C MET A 61 -8.99 -1.52 -1.01
N LEU A 62 -8.89 -1.96 -2.25
CA LEU A 62 -10.01 -2.20 -3.17
C LEU A 62 -9.69 -3.39 -4.07
N CYS A 63 -10.63 -3.77 -4.96
CA CYS A 63 -10.32 -4.78 -5.96
C CYS A 63 -9.10 -4.36 -6.78
N GLN A 64 -8.16 -5.28 -6.97
CA GLN A 64 -6.90 -5.00 -7.68
C GLN A 64 -7.04 -5.05 -9.21
N HIS A 65 -8.22 -5.40 -9.74
CA HIS A 65 -8.50 -5.55 -11.17
C HIS A 65 -7.36 -6.27 -11.89
N CYS A 66 -7.09 -7.51 -11.44
CA CYS A 66 -5.99 -8.33 -11.93
C CYS A 66 -6.19 -8.68 -13.42
N SER A 67 -5.15 -8.61 -14.23
CA SER A 67 -5.24 -9.05 -15.64
C SER A 67 -5.39 -10.57 -15.76
N ASN A 68 -5.01 -11.33 -14.73
CA ASN A 68 -5.31 -12.75 -14.61
C ASN A 68 -6.13 -12.96 -13.31
N PRO A 69 -7.45 -12.72 -13.32
CA PRO A 69 -8.25 -12.65 -12.12
C PRO A 69 -8.48 -14.04 -11.50
N PRO A 70 -7.82 -14.38 -10.36
CA PRO A 70 -7.96 -15.70 -9.73
C PRO A 70 -9.36 -15.95 -9.22
N CYS A 71 -10.14 -14.90 -8.95
CA CYS A 71 -11.53 -15.01 -8.52
C CYS A 71 -12.41 -15.71 -9.55
N GLY A 72 -12.08 -15.65 -10.85
CA GLY A 72 -12.78 -16.35 -11.92
C GLY A 72 -12.50 -17.85 -12.03
N ARG A 73 -11.53 -18.38 -11.26
CA ARG A 73 -11.16 -19.79 -11.36
C ARG A 73 -12.31 -20.71 -10.97
N GLY A 74 -12.72 -21.58 -11.91
CA GLY A 74 -13.82 -22.51 -11.71
C GLY A 74 -15.23 -21.88 -11.73
N ALA A 75 -15.34 -20.60 -12.09
CA ALA A 75 -16.60 -19.96 -12.38
C ALA A 75 -17.06 -20.26 -13.83
N PRO A 76 -18.36 -20.20 -14.13
CA PRO A 76 -18.86 -20.31 -15.49
C PRO A 76 -18.23 -19.26 -16.41
N GLU A 77 -18.14 -19.58 -17.71
CA GLU A 77 -17.62 -18.65 -18.71
C GLU A 77 -18.41 -17.33 -18.74
N GLY A 78 -17.68 -16.22 -18.67
CA GLY A 78 -18.25 -14.88 -18.62
C GLY A 78 -18.84 -14.46 -17.28
N ALA A 79 -18.80 -15.29 -16.23
CA ALA A 79 -19.22 -14.87 -14.88
C ALA A 79 -18.24 -13.84 -14.27
N VAL A 80 -16.97 -13.95 -14.61
CA VAL A 80 -15.89 -12.98 -14.31
C VAL A 80 -15.22 -12.66 -15.63
N TYR A 81 -15.20 -11.41 -16.02
CA TYR A 81 -14.60 -11.00 -17.27
C TYR A 81 -13.91 -9.63 -17.17
N THR A 82 -13.01 -9.37 -18.08
CA THR A 82 -12.33 -8.09 -18.21
C THR A 82 -12.95 -7.32 -19.36
N ARG A 83 -13.33 -6.07 -19.14
CA ARG A 83 -13.80 -5.12 -20.14
C ARG A 83 -12.63 -4.66 -21.03
N ASP A 84 -12.95 -4.04 -22.15
CA ASP A 84 -11.95 -3.49 -23.10
C ASP A 84 -11.07 -2.41 -22.45
N ASP A 85 -11.61 -1.69 -21.43
CA ASP A 85 -10.88 -0.71 -20.63
C ASP A 85 -10.04 -1.33 -19.50
N GLY A 86 -9.94 -2.65 -19.43
CA GLY A 86 -9.16 -3.38 -18.44
C GLY A 86 -9.85 -3.53 -17.08
N VAL A 87 -11.06 -3.02 -16.91
CA VAL A 87 -11.82 -3.18 -15.67
C VAL A 87 -12.39 -4.59 -15.56
N VAL A 88 -12.06 -5.29 -14.49
CA VAL A 88 -12.61 -6.63 -14.21
C VAL A 88 -13.97 -6.47 -13.53
N VAL A 89 -14.98 -7.10 -14.06
CA VAL A 89 -16.36 -7.08 -13.53
C VAL A 89 -16.94 -8.49 -13.40
N PHE A 90 -18.02 -8.60 -12.65
CA PHE A 90 -18.81 -9.81 -12.51
C PHE A 90 -20.15 -9.62 -13.25
N ASP A 91 -20.53 -10.62 -14.00
CA ASP A 91 -21.88 -10.69 -14.55
C ASP A 91 -22.82 -11.14 -13.42
N PRO A 92 -23.80 -10.34 -13.00
CA PRO A 92 -24.68 -10.67 -11.87
C PRO A 92 -25.50 -11.95 -12.08
N GLU A 93 -25.94 -12.22 -13.31
CA GLU A 93 -26.73 -13.40 -13.62
C GLU A 93 -25.86 -14.67 -13.68
N LYS A 94 -24.71 -14.61 -14.38
CA LYS A 94 -23.82 -15.77 -14.54
C LYS A 94 -23.05 -16.11 -13.26
N SER A 95 -22.82 -15.13 -12.39
CA SER A 95 -22.12 -15.32 -11.11
C SER A 95 -23.05 -15.70 -9.95
N LYS A 96 -24.37 -15.72 -10.15
CA LYS A 96 -25.35 -16.03 -9.14
C LYS A 96 -25.14 -17.43 -8.54
N GLY A 97 -25.14 -17.52 -7.23
CA GLY A 97 -24.88 -18.78 -6.51
C GLY A 97 -23.40 -19.20 -6.42
N ILE A 98 -22.47 -18.53 -7.09
CA ILE A 98 -21.08 -18.97 -7.22
C ILE A 98 -20.21 -18.39 -6.08
N LYS A 99 -20.31 -18.96 -4.88
CA LYS A 99 -19.55 -18.53 -3.69
C LYS A 99 -18.01 -18.74 -3.83
N SER A 100 -17.55 -19.57 -4.77
CA SER A 100 -16.13 -19.78 -5.01
C SER A 100 -15.42 -18.50 -5.47
N ILE A 101 -16.10 -17.61 -6.20
CA ILE A 101 -15.57 -16.32 -6.66
C ILE A 101 -15.05 -15.48 -5.46
N VAL A 102 -15.79 -15.49 -4.34
CA VAL A 102 -15.39 -14.78 -3.12
C VAL A 102 -14.13 -15.42 -2.52
N ARG A 103 -14.12 -16.75 -2.37
CA ARG A 103 -13.01 -17.48 -1.74
C ARG A 103 -11.71 -17.46 -2.53
N ASN A 104 -11.82 -17.34 -3.86
CA ASN A 104 -10.68 -17.36 -4.76
C ASN A 104 -9.91 -16.01 -4.80
N CYS A 105 -10.44 -14.94 -4.21
CA CYS A 105 -9.74 -13.66 -4.16
C CYS A 105 -8.69 -13.65 -3.04
N PRO A 106 -7.38 -13.64 -3.35
CA PRO A 106 -6.33 -13.66 -2.33
C PRO A 106 -6.24 -12.34 -1.56
N TYR A 107 -6.82 -11.26 -2.08
CA TYR A 107 -6.86 -9.94 -1.43
C TYR A 107 -8.05 -9.76 -0.49
N HIS A 108 -9.00 -10.70 -0.47
CA HIS A 108 -10.23 -10.65 0.34
C HIS A 108 -11.03 -9.35 0.16
N VAL A 109 -11.17 -8.91 -1.10
CA VAL A 109 -11.89 -7.71 -1.51
C VAL A 109 -13.12 -8.01 -2.37
N VAL A 110 -13.54 -9.24 -2.36
CA VAL A 110 -14.80 -9.71 -2.95
C VAL A 110 -15.72 -10.11 -1.82
N PHE A 111 -16.96 -9.67 -1.88
CA PHE A 111 -17.97 -9.87 -0.84
C PHE A 111 -19.14 -10.67 -1.40
N TRP A 112 -19.84 -11.37 -0.53
CA TRP A 112 -21.05 -12.08 -0.89
C TRP A 112 -22.28 -11.27 -0.51
N ASN A 113 -23.18 -11.03 -1.45
CA ASN A 113 -24.50 -10.44 -1.19
C ASN A 113 -25.49 -11.57 -0.92
N GLU A 114 -25.89 -11.72 0.35
CA GLU A 114 -26.81 -12.81 0.75
C GLU A 114 -28.23 -12.60 0.23
N GLU A 115 -28.68 -11.36 0.05
CA GLU A 115 -30.01 -11.06 -0.47
C GLU A 115 -30.12 -11.43 -1.96
N LYS A 116 -29.13 -10.97 -2.75
CA LYS A 116 -29.09 -11.16 -4.20
C LYS A 116 -28.47 -12.51 -4.61
N GLN A 117 -27.78 -13.19 -3.68
CA GLN A 117 -27.03 -14.43 -3.92
C GLN A 117 -25.96 -14.27 -5.00
N ILE A 118 -25.24 -13.16 -5.00
CA ILE A 118 -24.17 -12.83 -5.95
C ILE A 118 -22.88 -12.38 -5.26
N PRO A 119 -21.69 -12.59 -5.88
CA PRO A 119 -20.47 -11.94 -5.45
C PRO A 119 -20.45 -10.48 -5.90
N GLN A 120 -19.88 -9.60 -5.08
CA GLN A 120 -19.76 -8.17 -5.38
C GLN A 120 -18.38 -7.63 -4.98
N LYS A 121 -17.92 -6.59 -5.68
CA LYS A 121 -16.65 -5.93 -5.43
C LYS A 121 -16.62 -4.55 -6.08
N CYS A 122 -15.56 -3.78 -5.87
CA CYS A 122 -15.30 -2.56 -6.63
C CYS A 122 -15.37 -2.81 -8.14
N THR A 123 -16.13 -2.00 -8.86
CA THR A 123 -16.29 -2.03 -10.32
C THR A 123 -15.49 -0.92 -11.02
N MET A 124 -14.59 -0.21 -10.34
CA MET A 124 -13.95 1.02 -10.83
C MET A 124 -14.95 2.07 -11.32
N CYS A 125 -16.15 2.11 -10.73
CA CYS A 125 -17.24 2.98 -11.17
C CYS A 125 -17.54 2.85 -12.67
N ALA A 126 -17.65 1.61 -13.18
CA ALA A 126 -17.85 1.32 -14.60
C ALA A 126 -19.05 2.08 -15.20
N HIS A 127 -20.11 2.29 -14.42
CA HIS A 127 -21.27 3.08 -14.83
C HIS A 127 -20.93 4.56 -15.11
N MET A 128 -20.00 5.14 -14.35
CA MET A 128 -19.51 6.51 -14.61
C MET A 128 -18.65 6.54 -15.87
N LEU A 129 -17.73 5.56 -16.02
CA LEU A 129 -16.88 5.47 -17.22
C LEU A 129 -17.74 5.35 -18.49
N ASP A 130 -18.81 4.59 -18.46
CA ASP A 130 -19.73 4.45 -19.59
C ASP A 130 -20.55 5.73 -19.87
N ASN A 131 -20.73 6.58 -18.87
CA ASN A 131 -21.31 7.91 -19.04
C ASN A 131 -20.31 8.96 -19.56
N GLY A 132 -19.05 8.58 -19.76
CA GLY A 132 -17.98 9.46 -20.23
C GLY A 132 -17.21 10.20 -19.14
N ASP A 133 -17.42 9.85 -17.86
CA ASP A 133 -16.60 10.35 -16.76
C ASP A 133 -15.21 9.73 -16.82
N MET A 134 -14.18 10.55 -16.62
CA MET A 134 -12.77 10.10 -16.68
C MET A 134 -12.18 9.82 -15.29
N THR A 135 -13.03 9.60 -14.30
CA THR A 135 -12.62 9.44 -12.90
C THR A 135 -13.53 8.46 -12.15
N THR A 136 -13.23 8.22 -10.87
CA THR A 136 -14.03 7.38 -9.98
C THR A 136 -14.39 8.16 -8.70
N ARG A 137 -15.50 7.84 -8.05
CA ARG A 137 -15.94 8.55 -6.83
C ARG A 137 -14.87 8.61 -5.75
N CYS A 138 -14.13 7.54 -5.56
CA CYS A 138 -13.08 7.49 -4.53
C CYS A 138 -11.84 8.34 -4.88
N VAL A 139 -11.65 8.73 -6.13
CA VAL A 139 -10.61 9.69 -6.57
C VAL A 139 -11.12 11.12 -6.40
N GLU A 140 -12.33 11.41 -6.87
CA GLU A 140 -12.95 12.75 -6.76
C GLU A 140 -13.00 13.28 -5.33
N CYS A 141 -13.38 12.42 -4.39
CA CYS A 141 -13.52 12.81 -2.99
C CYS A 141 -12.20 12.83 -2.19
N CYS A 142 -11.06 12.46 -2.80
CA CYS A 142 -9.80 12.35 -2.06
C CYS A 142 -9.18 13.73 -1.80
N PRO A 143 -9.16 14.26 -0.56
CA PRO A 143 -8.73 15.63 -0.29
C PRO A 143 -7.23 15.83 -0.47
N THR A 144 -6.43 14.75 -0.39
CA THR A 144 -4.97 14.81 -0.49
C THR A 144 -4.44 14.43 -1.87
N GLY A 145 -5.32 14.00 -2.79
CA GLY A 145 -4.89 13.45 -4.07
C GLY A 145 -4.08 12.16 -3.97
N ALA A 146 -4.29 11.39 -2.89
CA ALA A 146 -3.60 10.11 -2.66
C ALA A 146 -3.99 9.03 -3.68
N LYS A 147 -5.05 9.23 -4.46
CA LYS A 147 -5.46 8.31 -5.53
C LYS A 147 -5.54 9.04 -6.86
N VAL A 148 -4.99 8.40 -7.89
CA VAL A 148 -5.06 8.88 -9.27
C VAL A 148 -5.60 7.75 -10.13
N PHE A 149 -6.58 8.09 -10.98
CA PHE A 149 -7.19 7.19 -11.94
C PHE A 149 -7.15 7.81 -13.33
N GLY A 150 -7.21 7.00 -14.36
CA GLY A 150 -7.27 7.45 -15.75
C GLY A 150 -6.84 6.35 -16.72
N ASP A 151 -6.84 6.71 -17.97
CA ASP A 151 -6.36 5.88 -19.07
C ASP A 151 -4.82 5.94 -19.11
N ILE A 152 -4.19 4.77 -19.04
CA ILE A 152 -2.72 4.65 -19.11
C ILE A 152 -2.19 4.73 -20.54
N ASP A 153 -3.05 4.52 -21.53
CA ASP A 153 -2.68 4.60 -22.96
C ASP A 153 -2.75 6.04 -23.48
N ASP A 154 -3.43 6.95 -22.76
CA ASP A 154 -3.36 8.39 -23.02
C ASP A 154 -2.14 9.02 -22.32
N PRO A 155 -1.09 9.43 -23.07
CA PRO A 155 0.11 10.03 -22.49
C PRO A 155 -0.14 11.36 -21.77
N ASN A 156 -1.27 12.01 -22.05
CA ASN A 156 -1.64 13.28 -21.44
C ASN A 156 -2.45 13.11 -20.15
N SER A 157 -2.90 11.91 -19.85
CA SER A 157 -3.66 11.63 -18.64
C SER A 157 -2.82 11.89 -17.37
N ALA A 158 -3.50 12.21 -16.26
CA ALA A 158 -2.84 12.45 -14.98
C ALA A 158 -2.11 11.20 -14.47
N ILE A 159 -2.67 10.00 -14.73
CA ILE A 159 -2.06 8.74 -14.30
C ILE A 159 -0.80 8.42 -15.12
N SER A 160 -0.79 8.66 -16.43
CA SER A 160 0.38 8.42 -17.28
C SER A 160 1.54 9.34 -16.92
N LYS A 161 1.25 10.62 -16.63
CA LYS A 161 2.24 11.57 -16.10
C LYS A 161 2.80 11.13 -14.76
N LEU A 162 1.95 10.67 -13.84
CA LEU A 162 2.38 10.16 -12.54
C LEU A 162 3.25 8.90 -12.70
N ILE A 163 2.88 7.98 -13.59
CA ILE A 163 3.67 6.78 -13.89
C ILE A 163 5.03 7.16 -14.48
N ALA A 164 5.09 8.13 -15.38
CA ALA A 164 6.35 8.61 -15.96
C ALA A 164 7.26 9.27 -14.92
N GLU A 165 6.69 10.00 -13.95
CA GLU A 165 7.44 10.66 -12.89
C GLU A 165 7.91 9.72 -11.78
N LYS A 166 7.09 8.74 -11.42
CA LYS A 166 7.26 7.88 -10.22
C LYS A 166 7.39 6.39 -10.54
N GLY A 167 7.63 6.02 -11.81
CA GLY A 167 7.56 4.63 -12.26
C GLY A 167 8.45 3.65 -11.47
N ASP A 168 9.62 4.08 -11.06
CA ASP A 168 10.56 3.34 -10.21
C ASP A 168 10.07 3.14 -8.76
N ARG A 169 9.11 3.95 -8.31
CA ARG A 169 8.49 3.86 -6.98
C ARG A 169 7.15 3.11 -6.98
N LEU A 170 6.69 2.66 -8.16
CA LEU A 170 5.43 1.91 -8.27
C LEU A 170 5.62 0.48 -7.79
N GLU A 171 4.78 0.09 -6.86
CA GLU A 171 4.81 -1.21 -6.21
C GLU A 171 3.49 -1.96 -6.41
N ILE A 172 3.58 -3.28 -6.44
CA ILE A 172 2.43 -4.18 -6.41
C ILE A 172 2.17 -4.56 -4.96
N TYR A 173 0.92 -4.44 -4.51
CA TYR A 173 0.53 -4.95 -3.20
C TYR A 173 0.51 -6.47 -3.21
N LYS A 174 1.30 -7.09 -2.33
CA LYS A 174 1.48 -8.56 -2.23
C LYS A 174 1.85 -9.22 -3.58
N PRO A 175 3.02 -8.92 -4.10
CA PRO A 175 3.49 -9.45 -5.40
C PRO A 175 3.59 -10.98 -5.43
N GLU A 176 3.70 -11.63 -4.27
CA GLU A 176 3.71 -13.09 -4.10
C GLU A 176 2.43 -13.78 -4.62
N PHE A 177 1.33 -13.04 -4.78
CA PHE A 177 0.09 -13.59 -5.34
C PHE A 177 0.12 -13.76 -6.86
N THR A 178 1.09 -13.19 -7.56
CA THR A 178 1.33 -13.33 -9.01
C THR A 178 0.09 -13.05 -9.88
N THR A 179 -0.77 -12.13 -9.46
CA THR A 179 -2.07 -11.85 -10.09
C THR A 179 -2.01 -10.75 -11.15
N ASN A 180 -0.86 -10.10 -11.30
CA ASN A 180 -0.63 -8.96 -12.20
C ASN A 180 -1.73 -7.87 -12.08
N PRO A 181 -1.81 -7.15 -10.94
CA PRO A 181 -2.85 -6.18 -10.67
C PRO A 181 -2.70 -4.89 -11.47
N SER A 182 -3.84 -4.28 -11.88
CA SER A 182 -3.88 -2.95 -12.50
C SER A 182 -3.76 -1.82 -11.48
N VAL A 183 -4.06 -2.08 -10.20
CA VAL A 183 -3.85 -1.12 -9.13
C VAL A 183 -2.39 -1.17 -8.68
N LYS A 184 -1.74 0.00 -8.66
CA LYS A 184 -0.36 0.17 -8.19
C LYS A 184 -0.36 1.06 -6.94
N TYR A 185 0.71 0.94 -6.19
CA TYR A 185 0.92 1.71 -4.97
C TYR A 185 2.25 2.44 -5.02
N ILE A 186 2.34 3.56 -4.32
CA ILE A 186 3.58 4.28 -4.03
C ILE A 186 3.75 4.28 -2.52
N SER A 187 4.99 4.05 -2.06
CA SER A 187 5.36 4.11 -0.63
C SER A 187 4.58 3.13 0.26
N LEU A 188 4.44 1.87 -0.17
CA LEU A 188 3.93 0.83 0.73
C LEU A 188 4.82 0.72 1.98
N PRO A 189 4.26 0.40 3.17
CA PRO A 189 5.01 0.26 4.40
C PRO A 189 6.17 -0.72 4.27
N LYS A 190 7.38 -0.25 4.56
CA LYS A 190 8.61 -1.04 4.57
C LYS A 190 9.27 -0.94 5.94
N PRO A 191 10.05 -1.94 6.35
CA PRO A 191 10.81 -1.87 7.58
C PRO A 191 11.72 -0.64 7.64
N PHE A 192 11.95 -0.16 8.85
CA PHE A 192 12.95 0.83 9.17
C PHE A 192 13.84 0.34 10.33
N ILE A 193 15.02 0.95 10.46
CA ILE A 193 15.90 0.82 11.62
C ILE A 193 16.12 2.22 12.17
N SER A 194 15.87 2.42 13.47
CA SER A 194 16.10 3.69 14.16
C SER A 194 16.85 3.47 15.47
N GLY A 195 17.34 4.52 16.06
CA GLY A 195 17.96 4.55 17.38
C GLY A 195 18.35 5.97 17.77
N GLU A 196 18.76 6.14 19.00
CA GLU A 196 19.24 7.38 19.60
C GLU A 196 20.70 7.19 20.03
N LEU A 197 21.59 8.12 19.66
CA LEU A 197 22.96 8.14 20.14
C LEU A 197 23.06 9.05 21.35
N VAL A 198 23.86 8.64 22.34
CA VAL A 198 24.19 9.46 23.50
C VAL A 198 25.69 9.33 23.81
N TYR A 199 26.30 10.37 24.36
CA TYR A 199 27.66 10.26 24.88
C TYR A 199 27.61 9.68 26.31
N ALA A 200 28.34 8.61 26.57
CA ALA A 200 28.39 7.98 27.90
C ALA A 200 28.91 8.92 29.00
N GLU A 201 29.80 9.85 28.66
CA GLU A 201 30.48 10.72 29.60
C GLU A 201 29.93 12.16 29.67
N ALA A 202 29.13 12.59 28.66
CA ALA A 202 28.62 13.95 28.54
C ALA A 202 27.12 14.02 28.80
N GLN A 203 26.71 14.50 29.96
CA GLN A 203 25.29 14.77 30.24
C GLN A 203 24.89 16.07 29.52
N GLY A 204 23.98 15.95 28.55
CA GLY A 204 23.21 17.07 28.02
C GLY A 204 23.51 17.54 26.60
N GLU A 205 24.56 17.08 25.93
CA GLU A 205 24.80 17.40 24.52
C GLU A 205 24.55 16.15 23.64
N PRO A 206 23.61 16.21 22.68
CA PRO A 206 23.39 15.09 21.79
C PRO A 206 24.51 14.92 20.78
N PRO A 207 24.85 13.70 20.34
CA PRO A 207 25.80 13.41 19.28
C PRO A 207 25.25 13.79 17.91
N VAL A 208 25.41 15.05 17.49
CA VAL A 208 24.89 15.58 16.23
C VAL A 208 25.85 15.32 15.06
N GLY A 209 25.34 14.89 13.91
CA GLY A 209 26.12 14.72 12.69
C GLY A 209 27.07 13.52 12.71
N ILE A 210 26.89 12.58 13.62
CA ILE A 210 27.67 11.34 13.66
C ILE A 210 27.33 10.49 12.45
N LYS A 211 28.35 10.05 11.72
CA LYS A 211 28.17 9.16 10.57
C LYS A 211 27.74 7.77 11.01
N ILE A 212 26.68 7.27 10.37
CA ILE A 212 26.13 5.94 10.58
C ILE A 212 25.97 5.29 9.21
N THR A 213 26.50 4.09 9.05
CA THR A 213 26.40 3.34 7.79
C THR A 213 25.65 2.06 8.01
N LEU A 214 24.67 1.77 7.15
CA LEU A 214 23.90 0.54 7.16
C LEU A 214 24.26 -0.29 5.92
N THR A 215 24.85 -1.47 6.10
CA THR A 215 25.31 -2.35 5.01
C THR A 215 24.43 -3.59 4.92
N CYS A 216 23.83 -3.83 3.76
CA CYS A 216 23.12 -5.07 3.46
C CYS A 216 24.11 -6.23 3.31
N LYS A 217 23.93 -7.31 4.06
CA LYS A 217 24.85 -8.46 4.01
C LYS A 217 24.74 -9.26 2.72
N GLU A 218 23.54 -9.33 2.14
CA GLU A 218 23.28 -10.16 0.97
C GLU A 218 23.76 -9.50 -0.32
N CYS A 219 23.56 -8.19 -0.48
CA CYS A 219 23.88 -7.47 -1.71
C CYS A 219 25.09 -6.54 -1.59
N GLY A 220 25.63 -6.33 -0.38
CA GLY A 220 26.74 -5.42 -0.14
C GLY A 220 26.41 -3.92 -0.30
N GLU A 221 25.15 -3.58 -0.57
CA GLU A 221 24.69 -2.20 -0.71
C GLU A 221 24.80 -1.47 0.63
N THR A 222 25.29 -0.25 0.61
CA THR A 222 25.46 0.61 1.79
C THR A 222 24.54 1.82 1.71
N ILE A 223 23.96 2.19 2.84
CA ILE A 223 23.14 3.39 3.01
C ILE A 223 23.80 4.22 4.11
N ASP A 224 24.21 5.44 3.76
CA ASP A 224 24.77 6.37 4.74
C ASP A 224 23.67 7.22 5.37
N GLY A 225 23.79 7.46 6.67
CA GLY A 225 22.96 8.33 7.47
C GLY A 225 23.78 9.14 8.46
N VAL A 226 23.15 10.11 9.09
CA VAL A 226 23.76 10.93 10.14
C VAL A 226 22.75 11.11 11.28
N SER A 227 23.25 11.24 12.51
CA SER A 227 22.41 11.60 13.66
C SER A 227 21.93 13.05 13.55
N ASP A 228 20.69 13.28 13.93
CA ASP A 228 20.05 14.60 13.91
C ASP A 228 20.42 15.44 15.16
N PHE A 229 19.75 16.58 15.34
CA PHE A 229 19.98 17.52 16.44
C PHE A 229 19.65 16.98 17.84
N MET A 230 18.92 15.84 17.91
CA MET A 230 18.62 15.13 19.17
C MET A 230 19.54 13.91 19.36
N GLY A 231 20.37 13.57 18.40
CA GLY A 231 21.14 12.32 18.36
C GLY A 231 20.40 11.15 17.72
N ASP A 232 19.18 11.38 17.21
CA ASP A 232 18.37 10.37 16.57
C ASP A 232 18.85 10.04 15.15
N PHE A 233 18.68 8.78 14.75
CA PHE A 233 18.89 8.36 13.37
C PHE A 233 17.78 7.41 12.91
N GLU A 234 17.52 7.39 11.58
CA GLU A 234 16.56 6.49 10.98
C GLU A 234 16.93 6.13 9.54
N PHE A 235 16.95 4.83 9.25
CA PHE A 235 17.04 4.26 7.91
C PHE A 235 15.69 3.74 7.49
N LYS A 236 15.08 4.32 6.46
CA LYS A 236 13.71 4.02 5.97
C LYS A 236 13.74 3.09 4.76
N SER A 237 12.58 2.52 4.43
CA SER A 237 12.34 1.77 3.19
C SER A 237 13.27 0.59 2.97
N LEU A 238 13.63 -0.11 4.04
CA LEU A 238 14.53 -1.25 3.99
C LEU A 238 13.85 -2.50 3.42
N LYS A 239 14.67 -3.41 2.87
CA LYS A 239 14.19 -4.72 2.42
C LYS A 239 13.74 -5.55 3.63
N LYS A 240 12.58 -6.21 3.50
CA LYS A 240 12.05 -7.10 4.54
C LYS A 240 12.82 -8.41 4.57
N ASN A 241 12.93 -9.02 5.75
CA ASN A 241 13.64 -10.29 5.99
C ASN A 241 15.11 -10.26 5.51
N THR A 242 15.81 -9.17 5.74
CA THR A 242 17.19 -8.94 5.29
C THR A 242 18.10 -8.66 6.48
N ASP A 243 19.30 -9.20 6.45
CA ASP A 243 20.33 -8.93 7.45
C ASP A 243 21.15 -7.69 7.08
N TYR A 244 21.26 -6.77 8.03
CA TYR A 244 22.07 -5.56 7.92
C TYR A 244 23.17 -5.52 9.00
N ILE A 245 24.26 -4.82 8.68
CA ILE A 245 25.27 -4.39 9.65
C ILE A 245 25.14 -2.88 9.77
N LEU A 246 24.83 -2.40 10.97
CA LEU A 246 24.89 -0.99 11.35
C LEU A 246 26.28 -0.70 11.89
N SER A 247 26.98 0.29 11.32
CA SER A 247 28.29 0.75 11.76
C SER A 247 28.20 2.23 12.12
N ILE A 248 28.70 2.59 13.31
CA ILE A 248 28.72 3.96 13.84
C ILE A 248 30.16 4.36 14.06
N GLU A 249 30.58 5.47 13.44
CA GLU A 249 31.92 6.02 13.55
C GLU A 249 31.87 7.45 14.10
N ALA A 250 32.14 7.61 15.38
CA ALA A 250 32.19 8.91 16.05
C ALA A 250 33.65 9.31 16.34
N PRO A 251 34.11 10.53 15.97
CA PRO A 251 35.46 10.97 16.22
C PRO A 251 35.81 10.95 17.72
N GLY A 252 36.85 10.19 18.08
CA GLY A 252 37.34 10.09 19.47
C GLY A 252 36.60 9.07 20.33
N TYR A 253 35.69 8.28 19.75
CA TYR A 253 34.95 7.21 20.40
C TYR A 253 35.22 5.86 19.74
N ALA A 254 35.02 4.78 20.45
CA ALA A 254 35.18 3.43 19.92
C ALA A 254 34.10 3.16 18.83
N PRO A 255 34.45 2.54 17.69
CA PRO A 255 33.52 2.22 16.66
C PRO A 255 32.49 1.15 17.14
N ILE A 256 31.25 1.28 16.73
CA ILE A 256 30.18 0.36 17.11
C ILE A 256 29.67 -0.35 15.88
N GLU A 257 29.57 -1.68 15.96
CA GLU A 257 28.89 -2.51 14.96
C GLU A 257 27.73 -3.29 15.60
N ARG A 258 26.58 -3.31 14.94
CA ARG A 258 25.42 -4.12 15.33
C ARG A 258 24.82 -4.84 14.13
N LYS A 259 24.46 -6.11 14.33
CA LYS A 259 23.72 -6.90 13.34
C LYS A 259 22.24 -6.69 13.60
N VAL A 260 21.47 -6.35 12.55
CA VAL A 260 20.03 -6.09 12.63
C VAL A 260 19.33 -6.86 11.52
N HIS A 261 18.28 -7.63 11.89
CA HIS A 261 17.44 -8.35 10.94
C HIS A 261 16.09 -7.66 10.80
N THR A 262 15.67 -7.36 9.56
CA THR A 262 14.46 -6.59 9.25
C THR A 262 13.21 -7.45 9.00
N ASN A 263 12.96 -8.46 9.83
CA ASN A 263 11.66 -9.17 9.81
C ASN A 263 10.49 -8.22 10.13
N VAL A 264 10.74 -7.26 11.01
CA VAL A 264 9.89 -6.11 11.37
C VAL A 264 10.78 -4.87 11.47
N SER A 265 10.18 -3.68 11.58
CA SER A 265 10.92 -2.47 11.91
C SER A 265 11.56 -2.58 13.30
N LYS A 266 12.74 -2.00 13.48
CA LYS A 266 13.52 -2.07 14.72
C LYS A 266 13.85 -0.68 15.23
N ASN A 267 13.45 -0.38 16.46
CA ASN A 267 14.08 0.65 17.26
C ASN A 267 15.20 -0.01 18.08
N LEU A 268 16.41 0.46 17.96
CA LEU A 268 17.58 -0.07 18.67
C LEU A 268 17.76 0.56 20.06
N GLY A 269 16.84 1.48 20.42
CA GLY A 269 16.91 2.25 21.67
C GLY A 269 18.12 3.15 21.72
N VAL A 270 18.54 3.44 22.94
CA VAL A 270 19.72 4.27 23.21
C VAL A 270 21.00 3.48 22.96
N ILE A 271 21.92 4.09 22.22
CA ILE A 271 23.26 3.56 21.91
C ILE A 271 24.29 4.51 22.51
N GLU A 272 25.01 4.06 23.52
CA GLU A 272 26.04 4.85 24.18
C GLU A 272 27.35 4.83 23.41
N LEU A 273 27.90 6.02 23.11
CA LEU A 273 29.24 6.21 22.56
C LEU A 273 30.23 6.26 23.70
N CYS A 274 31.12 5.24 23.77
CA CYS A 274 32.17 5.13 24.78
C CYS A 274 33.54 5.46 24.13
N ARG A 275 34.44 6.10 24.89
CA ARG A 275 35.85 6.39 24.44
C ARG A 275 36.72 5.16 24.46
#